data_3df91500c39bef219852e22c755818b3
#
_entry.id   3df91500c39bef219852e22c755818b3
#
_cell.length_a   1.000
_cell.length_b   1.000
_cell.length_c   1.000
_cell.angle_alpha   90.00
_cell.angle_beta   90.00
_cell.angle_gamma   90.00
#
_symmetry.space_group_name_H-M   'P 1'
#
loop_
_entity.id
_entity.type
_entity.pdbx_description
1 polymer ?
#
loop_
_entity_poly.entity_id
_entity_poly.type
_entity_poly.pdbx_seq_one_letter_code
_entity_poly.pdbx_strand_id
1 'polypeptide(L)'
;MRSKFDEELNLLNDELTEMGDLISVRIIEAVRAFRHKDLIKAKFIMDNDEDVNEYERKIEERALKLLLRQQPVASDLRLISSALKMITDMERIGDHAVDIAEIVMTIPQVTKDETYQKIIVMADTSIEMLKESLKSFVTGDLSLVDNISRHDDRVDGFFDEVREDVVGEIRADTIGAEYAIDILMIAKYLERIGDHAENISEWVEYSITGQHVQK
;
A
#
# COMPACT_ATOMS: atom_id res chain seq x y z
N MET A 1 -3.35 8.28 34.81
CA MET A 1 -4.31 7.93 33.74
C MET A 1 -3.75 8.32 32.37
N ARG A 2 -3.29 9.55 32.16
CA ARG A 2 -2.76 10.01 30.86
C ARG A 2 -1.50 9.22 30.41
N SER A 3 -0.55 8.93 31.29
CA SER A 3 0.66 8.14 30.95
C SER A 3 0.34 6.76 30.38
N LYS A 4 -0.71 6.10 30.89
CA LYS A 4 -1.15 4.79 30.37
C LYS A 4 -1.85 4.91 29.01
N PHE A 5 -2.54 6.01 28.75
CA PHE A 5 -3.08 6.30 27.44
C PHE A 5 -1.97 6.55 26.43
N ASP A 6 -0.98 7.35 26.79
CA ASP A 6 0.18 7.65 25.95
C ASP A 6 1.00 6.38 25.63
N GLU A 7 1.15 5.46 26.60
CA GLU A 7 1.78 4.15 26.41
C GLU A 7 1.01 3.29 25.37
N GLU A 8 -0.32 3.20 25.51
CA GLU A 8 -1.16 2.44 24.57
C GLU A 8 -1.21 3.08 23.17
N LEU A 9 -1.12 4.42 23.09
CA LEU A 9 -1.03 5.13 21.83
C LEU A 9 0.32 4.87 21.13
N ASN A 10 1.41 4.84 21.86
CA ASN A 10 2.72 4.46 21.32
C ASN A 10 2.69 3.03 20.77
N LEU A 11 2.07 2.08 21.48
CA LEU A 11 1.91 0.72 21.00
C LEU A 11 1.04 0.65 19.74
N LEU A 12 0.03 1.50 19.60
CA LEU A 12 -0.76 1.61 18.36
C LEU A 12 0.11 2.07 17.19
N ASN A 13 0.95 3.07 17.40
CA ASN A 13 1.88 3.58 16.39
C ASN A 13 2.94 2.54 16.00
N ASP A 14 3.46 1.80 16.97
CA ASP A 14 4.43 0.72 16.73
C ASP A 14 3.79 -0.39 15.87
N GLU A 15 2.57 -0.82 16.21
CA GLU A 15 1.84 -1.85 15.47
C GLU A 15 1.50 -1.41 14.03
N LEU A 16 1.10 -0.14 13.82
CA LEU A 16 0.89 0.42 12.49
C LEU A 16 2.20 0.41 11.67
N THR A 17 3.30 0.77 12.29
CA THR A 17 4.62 0.76 11.63
C THR A 17 5.03 -0.67 11.26
N GLU A 18 4.88 -1.63 12.18
CA GLU A 18 5.17 -3.05 11.94
C GLU A 18 4.32 -3.63 10.79
N MET A 19 3.02 -3.29 10.75
CA MET A 19 2.12 -3.68 9.65
C MET A 19 2.59 -3.08 8.32
N GLY A 20 2.97 -1.80 8.30
CA GLY A 20 3.47 -1.13 7.10
C GLY A 20 4.79 -1.71 6.59
N ASP A 21 5.69 -2.07 7.48
CA ASP A 21 6.95 -2.74 7.13
C ASP A 21 6.69 -4.14 6.53
N LEU A 22 5.77 -4.91 7.14
CA LEU A 22 5.35 -6.21 6.61
C LEU A 22 4.79 -6.09 5.19
N ILE A 23 3.87 -5.15 4.96
CA ILE A 23 3.26 -4.90 3.65
C ILE A 23 4.33 -4.44 2.64
N SER A 24 5.22 -3.53 3.03
CA SER A 24 6.31 -3.07 2.16
C SER A 24 7.21 -4.21 1.70
N VAL A 25 7.57 -5.12 2.62
CA VAL A 25 8.33 -6.33 2.29
C VAL A 25 7.53 -7.23 1.33
N ARG A 26 6.23 -7.38 1.55
CA ARG A 26 5.35 -8.21 0.70
C ARG A 26 5.29 -7.69 -0.74
N ILE A 27 5.12 -6.37 -0.93
CA ILE A 27 5.17 -5.74 -2.26
C ILE A 27 6.53 -6.00 -2.93
N ILE A 28 7.64 -5.75 -2.22
CA ILE A 28 9.00 -5.99 -2.73
C ILE A 28 9.16 -7.44 -3.18
N GLU A 29 8.70 -8.39 -2.38
CA GLU A 29 8.83 -9.81 -2.69
C GLU A 29 7.92 -10.24 -3.84
N ALA A 30 6.70 -9.69 -3.96
CA ALA A 30 5.81 -9.93 -5.11
C ALA A 30 6.43 -9.43 -6.42
N VAL A 31 6.97 -8.21 -6.42
CA VAL A 31 7.66 -7.64 -7.59
C VAL A 31 8.95 -8.40 -7.92
N ARG A 32 9.69 -8.88 -6.91
CA ARG A 32 10.85 -9.77 -7.14
C ARG A 32 10.43 -11.12 -7.72
N ALA A 33 9.34 -11.70 -7.22
CA ALA A 33 8.79 -12.95 -7.77
C ALA A 33 8.38 -12.75 -9.24
N PHE A 34 7.73 -11.64 -9.57
CA PHE A 34 7.44 -11.25 -10.96
C PHE A 34 8.71 -11.16 -11.80
N ARG A 35 9.71 -10.40 -11.32
CA ARG A 35 11.00 -10.18 -12.01
C ARG A 35 11.73 -11.46 -12.40
N HIS A 36 11.68 -12.47 -11.54
CA HIS A 36 12.46 -13.69 -11.66
C HIS A 36 11.61 -14.91 -12.04
N LYS A 37 10.28 -14.72 -12.17
CA LYS A 37 9.31 -15.82 -12.33
C LYS A 37 9.49 -16.86 -11.21
N ASP A 38 9.64 -16.37 -9.97
CA ASP A 38 9.87 -17.20 -8.78
C ASP A 38 8.53 -17.69 -8.21
N LEU A 39 8.10 -18.87 -8.68
CA LEU A 39 6.84 -19.49 -8.27
C LEU A 39 6.83 -19.88 -6.78
N ILE A 40 8.00 -20.22 -6.20
CA ILE A 40 8.10 -20.59 -4.79
C ILE A 40 7.81 -19.36 -3.92
N LYS A 41 8.41 -18.21 -4.27
CA LYS A 41 8.21 -16.95 -3.59
C LYS A 41 6.77 -16.45 -3.76
N ALA A 42 6.22 -16.50 -4.97
CA ALA A 42 4.84 -16.12 -5.23
C ALA A 42 3.86 -16.96 -4.37
N LYS A 43 4.05 -18.29 -4.35
CA LYS A 43 3.25 -19.17 -3.51
C LYS A 43 3.40 -18.85 -2.01
N PHE A 44 4.62 -18.55 -1.54
CA PHE A 44 4.84 -18.17 -0.15
C PHE A 44 4.07 -16.91 0.24
N ILE A 45 4.00 -15.90 -0.65
CA ILE A 45 3.23 -14.67 -0.41
C ILE A 45 1.74 -14.98 -0.26
N MET A 46 1.19 -15.81 -1.16
CA MET A 46 -0.22 -16.23 -1.14
C MET A 46 -0.57 -17.04 0.11
N ASP A 47 0.31 -17.96 0.52
CA ASP A 47 0.07 -18.85 1.67
C ASP A 47 0.20 -18.11 3.03
N ASN A 48 0.79 -16.91 3.09
CA ASN A 48 0.99 -16.11 4.31
C ASN A 48 0.19 -14.79 4.29
N ASP A 49 -0.92 -14.73 3.58
CA ASP A 49 -1.77 -13.54 3.52
C ASP A 49 -2.36 -13.18 4.89
N GLU A 50 -2.68 -14.14 5.71
CA GLU A 50 -3.29 -13.98 7.03
C GLU A 50 -2.47 -13.10 7.99
N ASP A 51 -1.15 -12.96 7.80
CA ASP A 51 -0.28 -12.16 8.68
C ASP A 51 -0.70 -10.68 8.73
N VAL A 52 -1.12 -10.09 7.58
CA VAL A 52 -1.61 -8.69 7.51
C VAL A 52 -2.95 -8.55 8.21
N ASN A 53 -3.85 -9.52 8.00
CA ASN A 53 -5.16 -9.57 8.65
C ASN A 53 -5.05 -9.72 10.17
N GLU A 54 -4.01 -10.40 10.68
CA GLU A 54 -3.73 -10.48 12.11
C GLU A 54 -3.32 -9.12 12.69
N TYR A 55 -2.48 -8.35 11.97
CA TYR A 55 -2.13 -6.98 12.36
C TYR A 55 -3.35 -6.07 12.34
N GLU A 56 -4.20 -6.12 11.31
CA GLU A 56 -5.43 -5.33 11.23
C GLU A 56 -6.31 -5.59 12.48
N ARG A 57 -6.61 -6.84 12.79
CA ARG A 57 -7.41 -7.22 13.97
C ARG A 57 -6.78 -6.75 15.30
N LYS A 58 -5.46 -6.87 15.43
CA LYS A 58 -4.71 -6.47 16.62
C LYS A 58 -4.78 -4.95 16.84
N ILE A 59 -4.61 -4.17 15.78
CA ILE A 59 -4.67 -2.71 15.80
C ILE A 59 -6.09 -2.24 16.07
N GLU A 60 -7.10 -2.85 15.41
CA GLU A 60 -8.52 -2.56 15.65
C GLU A 60 -8.89 -2.79 17.12
N GLU A 61 -8.51 -3.94 17.70
CA GLU A 61 -8.77 -4.25 19.11
C GLU A 61 -8.13 -3.23 20.05
N ARG A 62 -6.89 -2.79 19.79
CA ARG A 62 -6.21 -1.76 20.56
C ARG A 62 -6.91 -0.42 20.44
N ALA A 63 -7.24 0.03 19.24
CA ALA A 63 -7.96 1.26 18.98
C ALA A 63 -9.31 1.30 19.71
N LEU A 64 -10.09 0.22 19.65
CA LEU A 64 -11.35 0.09 20.38
C LEU A 64 -11.15 0.13 21.90
N LYS A 65 -10.09 -0.49 22.44
CA LYS A 65 -9.76 -0.41 23.87
C LYS A 65 -9.41 1.01 24.30
N LEU A 66 -8.68 1.77 23.48
CA LEU A 66 -8.37 3.18 23.72
C LEU A 66 -9.66 4.03 23.78
N LEU A 67 -10.58 3.84 22.83
CA LEU A 67 -11.87 4.54 22.81
C LEU A 67 -12.74 4.26 24.04
N LEU A 68 -12.79 2.99 24.47
CA LEU A 68 -13.70 2.57 25.55
C LEU A 68 -13.20 2.90 26.95
N ARG A 69 -11.87 2.86 27.17
CA ARG A 69 -11.32 2.87 28.53
C ARG A 69 -10.77 4.21 29.00
N GLN A 70 -10.44 5.14 28.10
CA GLN A 70 -9.60 6.28 28.42
C GLN A 70 -10.27 7.64 28.27
N GLN A 71 -11.53 7.71 27.85
CA GLN A 71 -12.25 8.99 27.60
C GLN A 71 -11.38 9.97 26.77
N PRO A 72 -11.07 9.61 25.50
CA PRO A 72 -10.16 10.40 24.66
C PRO A 72 -10.71 11.81 24.46
N VAL A 73 -9.85 12.82 24.41
CA VAL A 73 -10.21 14.17 24.00
C VAL A 73 -10.35 14.24 22.47
N ALA A 74 -10.87 15.35 21.94
CA ALA A 74 -11.20 15.45 20.52
C ALA A 74 -10.03 15.10 19.57
N SER A 75 -8.81 15.51 19.88
CA SER A 75 -7.59 15.16 19.11
C SER A 75 -7.29 13.67 19.14
N ASP A 76 -7.37 13.06 20.33
CA ASP A 76 -7.09 11.63 20.52
C ASP A 76 -8.14 10.80 19.74
N LEU A 77 -9.41 11.24 19.77
CA LEU A 77 -10.50 10.60 19.05
C LEU A 77 -10.26 10.61 17.53
N ARG A 78 -9.81 11.75 16.98
CA ARG A 78 -9.47 11.85 15.55
C ARG A 78 -8.33 10.92 15.18
N LEU A 79 -7.27 10.91 15.96
CA LEU A 79 -6.10 10.07 15.71
C LEU A 79 -6.46 8.57 15.71
N ILE A 80 -7.21 8.11 16.73
CA ILE A 80 -7.63 6.70 16.81
C ILE A 80 -8.59 6.36 15.66
N SER A 81 -9.53 7.26 15.30
CA SER A 81 -10.45 7.01 14.20
C SER A 81 -9.76 6.99 12.84
N SER A 82 -8.72 7.83 12.65
CA SER A 82 -7.88 7.78 11.44
C SER A 82 -7.10 6.47 11.38
N ALA A 83 -6.51 6.01 12.48
CA ALA A 83 -5.82 4.71 12.53
C ALA A 83 -6.75 3.55 12.10
N LEU A 84 -8.01 3.53 12.56
CA LEU A 84 -9.01 2.53 12.16
C LEU A 84 -9.35 2.58 10.66
N LYS A 85 -9.23 3.73 10.01
CA LYS A 85 -9.41 3.86 8.56
C LYS A 85 -8.15 3.42 7.81
N MET A 86 -7.00 3.84 8.30
CA MET A 86 -5.71 3.50 7.70
C MET A 86 -5.47 1.99 7.62
N ILE A 87 -5.82 1.23 8.66
CA ILE A 87 -5.60 -0.24 8.65
C ILE A 87 -6.40 -0.95 7.56
N THR A 88 -7.58 -0.43 7.20
CA THR A 88 -8.37 -0.98 6.09
C THR A 88 -7.67 -0.72 4.74
N ASP A 89 -7.12 0.49 4.53
CA ASP A 89 -6.33 0.77 3.32
C ASP A 89 -5.03 -0.05 3.31
N MET A 90 -4.39 -0.25 4.46
CA MET A 90 -3.19 -1.09 4.57
C MET A 90 -3.47 -2.56 4.25
N GLU A 91 -4.60 -3.12 4.72
CA GLU A 91 -5.03 -4.47 4.36
C GLU A 91 -5.21 -4.60 2.85
N ARG A 92 -5.89 -3.63 2.19
CA ARG A 92 -6.05 -3.61 0.74
C ARG A 92 -4.73 -3.55 -0.03
N ILE A 93 -3.75 -2.80 0.47
CA ILE A 93 -2.40 -2.81 -0.10
C ILE A 93 -1.77 -4.20 0.00
N GLY A 94 -1.95 -4.89 1.12
CA GLY A 94 -1.51 -6.27 1.32
C GLY A 94 -2.16 -7.23 0.32
N ASP A 95 -3.49 -7.16 0.17
CA ASP A 95 -4.27 -7.95 -0.81
C ASP A 95 -3.73 -7.77 -2.24
N HIS A 96 -3.47 -6.52 -2.66
CA HIS A 96 -2.95 -6.27 -4.01
C HIS A 96 -1.54 -6.83 -4.24
N ALA A 97 -0.71 -6.92 -3.20
CA ALA A 97 0.57 -7.63 -3.31
C ALA A 97 0.38 -9.14 -3.51
N VAL A 98 -0.67 -9.73 -2.92
CA VAL A 98 -1.07 -11.13 -3.16
C VAL A 98 -1.62 -11.31 -4.57
N ASP A 99 -2.49 -10.39 -5.04
CA ASP A 99 -3.02 -10.39 -6.42
C ASP A 99 -1.86 -10.40 -7.46
N ILE A 100 -0.80 -9.61 -7.24
CA ILE A 100 0.40 -9.62 -8.09
C ILE A 100 1.08 -11.00 -8.03
N ALA A 101 1.20 -11.59 -6.84
CA ALA A 101 1.81 -12.92 -6.70
C ALA A 101 0.99 -14.01 -7.40
N GLU A 102 -0.34 -13.93 -7.39
CA GLU A 102 -1.23 -14.85 -8.14
C GLU A 102 -0.97 -14.78 -9.64
N ILE A 103 -0.83 -13.59 -10.21
CA ILE A 103 -0.48 -13.43 -11.63
C ILE A 103 0.88 -14.07 -11.92
N VAL A 104 1.85 -13.95 -11.01
CA VAL A 104 3.16 -14.59 -11.18
C VAL A 104 3.06 -16.10 -11.32
N MET A 105 2.05 -16.75 -10.75
CA MET A 105 1.86 -18.20 -10.88
C MET A 105 1.53 -18.61 -12.33
N THR A 106 0.82 -17.78 -13.06
CA THR A 106 0.27 -18.08 -14.39
C THR A 106 1.00 -17.38 -15.53
N ILE A 107 1.52 -16.16 -15.30
CA ILE A 107 2.18 -15.37 -16.36
C ILE A 107 3.28 -16.17 -17.05
N PRO A 108 3.43 -16.09 -18.38
CA PRO A 108 4.56 -16.66 -19.12
C PRO A 108 5.90 -16.03 -18.68
N GLN A 109 6.95 -16.31 -19.42
CA GLN A 109 8.26 -15.72 -19.15
C GLN A 109 8.21 -14.19 -19.28
N VAL A 110 8.69 -13.48 -18.26
CA VAL A 110 8.71 -12.00 -18.22
C VAL A 110 9.80 -11.46 -19.15
N THR A 111 9.42 -10.56 -20.06
CA THR A 111 10.35 -9.80 -20.89
C THR A 111 10.83 -8.58 -20.09
N LYS A 112 12.15 -8.36 -20.06
CA LYS A 112 12.75 -7.21 -19.34
C LYS A 112 12.94 -6.03 -20.30
N ASP A 113 11.84 -5.49 -20.74
CA ASP A 113 11.75 -4.35 -21.64
C ASP A 113 11.51 -3.02 -20.90
N GLU A 114 11.14 -1.99 -21.63
CA GLU A 114 10.85 -0.66 -21.09
C GLU A 114 9.58 -0.67 -20.22
N THR A 115 8.55 -1.37 -20.64
CA THR A 115 7.29 -1.57 -19.89
C THR A 115 7.57 -2.21 -18.53
N TYR A 116 8.43 -3.23 -18.49
CA TYR A 116 8.89 -3.82 -17.25
C TYR A 116 9.59 -2.80 -16.31
N GLN A 117 10.42 -1.91 -16.85
CA GLN A 117 11.10 -0.88 -16.01
C GLN A 117 10.09 0.10 -15.39
N LYS A 118 9.03 0.46 -16.13
CA LYS A 118 7.94 1.30 -15.62
C LYS A 118 7.23 0.63 -14.44
N ILE A 119 6.92 -0.65 -14.52
CA ILE A 119 6.34 -1.45 -13.43
C ILE A 119 7.23 -1.43 -12.16
N ILE A 120 8.55 -1.55 -12.32
CA ILE A 120 9.46 -1.48 -11.18
C ILE A 120 9.44 -0.08 -10.54
N VAL A 121 9.41 0.97 -11.33
CA VAL A 121 9.34 2.35 -10.81
C VAL A 121 8.00 2.59 -10.10
N MET A 122 6.88 2.09 -10.65
CA MET A 122 5.58 2.16 -9.97
C MET A 122 5.65 1.52 -8.59
N ALA A 123 6.19 0.29 -8.49
CA ALA A 123 6.30 -0.42 -7.23
C ALA A 123 7.16 0.33 -6.20
N ASP A 124 8.34 0.80 -6.61
CA ASP A 124 9.24 1.55 -5.73
C ASP A 124 8.56 2.84 -5.22
N THR A 125 7.86 3.57 -6.11
CA THR A 125 7.15 4.81 -5.78
C THR A 125 5.99 4.53 -4.81
N SER A 126 5.16 3.52 -5.06
CA SER A 126 4.03 3.17 -4.18
C SER A 126 4.50 2.73 -2.79
N ILE A 127 5.64 2.02 -2.69
CA ILE A 127 6.25 1.68 -1.39
C ILE A 127 6.72 2.94 -0.65
N GLU A 128 7.29 3.91 -1.36
CA GLU A 128 7.73 5.18 -0.78
C GLU A 128 6.53 5.97 -0.25
N MET A 129 5.43 6.04 -1.00
CA MET A 129 4.17 6.68 -0.58
C MET A 129 3.64 6.06 0.72
N LEU A 130 3.56 4.74 0.83
CA LEU A 130 3.12 4.06 2.06
C LEU A 130 4.01 4.41 3.24
N LYS A 131 5.34 4.38 3.07
CA LYS A 131 6.29 4.69 4.14
C LYS A 131 6.22 6.15 4.59
N GLU A 132 6.07 7.09 3.65
CA GLU A 132 5.92 8.51 3.97
C GLU A 132 4.60 8.79 4.69
N SER A 133 3.49 8.14 4.30
CA SER A 133 2.19 8.25 4.96
C SER A 133 2.26 7.81 6.42
N LEU A 134 2.85 6.64 6.69
CA LEU A 134 3.01 6.12 8.04
C LEU A 134 3.97 6.97 8.88
N LYS A 135 5.07 7.44 8.28
CA LYS A 135 5.99 8.35 8.95
C LYS A 135 5.31 9.67 9.33
N SER A 136 4.53 10.25 8.41
CA SER A 136 3.73 11.46 8.68
C SER A 136 2.76 11.25 9.83
N PHE A 137 2.08 10.10 9.90
CA PHE A 137 1.18 9.76 11.01
C PHE A 137 1.90 9.73 12.36
N VAL A 138 3.03 9.04 12.44
CA VAL A 138 3.78 8.87 13.69
C VAL A 138 4.44 10.17 14.15
N THR A 139 4.95 10.97 13.22
CA THR A 139 5.71 12.21 13.55
C THR A 139 4.85 13.46 13.59
N GLY A 140 3.65 13.44 13.00
CA GLY A 140 2.81 14.63 12.80
C GLY A 140 3.35 15.60 11.75
N ASP A 141 4.27 15.17 10.89
CA ASP A 141 4.91 16.01 9.87
C ASP A 141 4.10 16.01 8.57
N LEU A 142 3.29 17.06 8.38
CA LEU A 142 2.46 17.24 7.18
C LEU A 142 3.28 17.54 5.90
N SER A 143 4.54 17.92 6.00
CA SER A 143 5.35 18.19 4.80
C SER A 143 5.55 16.97 3.91
N LEU A 144 5.35 15.77 4.45
CA LEU A 144 5.41 14.51 3.72
C LEU A 144 4.16 14.27 2.85
N VAL A 145 3.00 14.80 3.27
CA VAL A 145 1.72 14.61 2.55
C VAL A 145 1.76 15.22 1.14
N ASP A 146 2.33 16.41 0.98
CA ASP A 146 2.50 17.07 -0.33
C ASP A 146 3.37 16.25 -1.31
N ASN A 147 4.29 15.44 -0.80
CA ASN A 147 5.11 14.55 -1.63
C ASN A 147 4.31 13.36 -2.12
N ILE A 148 3.44 12.81 -1.26
CA ILE A 148 2.65 11.62 -1.57
C ILE A 148 1.74 11.87 -2.77
N SER A 149 1.00 12.99 -2.82
CA SER A 149 0.15 13.32 -3.96
C SER A 149 0.93 13.46 -5.27
N ARG A 150 2.16 14.01 -5.22
CA ARG A 150 3.03 14.06 -6.42
C ARG A 150 3.55 12.69 -6.85
N HIS A 151 3.74 11.78 -5.91
CA HIS A 151 4.11 10.40 -6.20
C HIS A 151 2.94 9.63 -6.79
N ASP A 152 1.72 9.91 -6.34
CA ASP A 152 0.49 9.33 -6.88
C ASP A 152 0.30 9.73 -8.35
N ASP A 153 0.34 11.03 -8.68
CA ASP A 153 0.34 11.53 -10.06
C ASP A 153 1.38 10.83 -10.95
N ARG A 154 2.54 10.50 -10.38
CA ARG A 154 3.61 9.81 -11.10
C ARG A 154 3.29 8.34 -11.35
N VAL A 155 2.71 7.64 -10.38
CA VAL A 155 2.27 6.25 -10.51
C VAL A 155 1.19 6.15 -11.56
N ASP A 156 0.20 7.06 -11.55
CA ASP A 156 -0.87 7.16 -12.54
C ASP A 156 -0.32 7.41 -13.94
N GLY A 157 0.63 8.32 -14.07
CA GLY A 157 1.30 8.59 -15.33
C GLY A 157 1.99 7.34 -15.90
N PHE A 158 2.70 6.58 -15.08
CA PHE A 158 3.30 5.31 -15.51
C PHE A 158 2.27 4.23 -15.84
N PHE A 159 1.16 4.17 -15.13
CA PHE A 159 0.08 3.24 -15.48
C PHE A 159 -0.48 3.54 -16.87
N ASP A 160 -0.72 4.81 -17.20
CA ASP A 160 -1.18 5.22 -18.54
C ASP A 160 -0.14 4.88 -19.62
N GLU A 161 1.14 5.11 -19.37
CA GLU A 161 2.21 4.73 -20.29
C GLU A 161 2.28 3.21 -20.52
N VAL A 162 2.22 2.40 -19.44
CA VAL A 162 2.18 0.92 -19.54
C VAL A 162 0.99 0.47 -20.38
N ARG A 163 -0.17 1.09 -20.17
CA ARG A 163 -1.38 0.77 -20.98
C ARG A 163 -1.18 1.08 -22.46
N GLU A 164 -0.55 2.21 -22.80
CA GLU A 164 -0.25 2.59 -24.18
C GLU A 164 0.77 1.64 -24.82
N ASP A 165 1.83 1.28 -24.11
CA ASP A 165 2.84 0.30 -24.55
C ASP A 165 2.19 -1.04 -24.86
N VAL A 166 1.41 -1.59 -23.93
CA VAL A 166 0.71 -2.89 -24.07
C VAL A 166 -0.24 -2.87 -25.28
N VAL A 167 -1.00 -1.78 -25.49
CA VAL A 167 -1.87 -1.63 -26.67
C VAL A 167 -1.06 -1.58 -27.97
N GLY A 168 0.10 -0.89 -27.95
CA GLY A 168 1.02 -0.82 -29.10
C GLY A 168 1.58 -2.19 -29.45
N GLU A 169 2.02 -2.96 -28.45
CA GLU A 169 2.58 -4.31 -28.62
C GLU A 169 1.55 -5.33 -29.13
N ILE A 170 0.30 -5.25 -28.63
CA ILE A 170 -0.81 -6.06 -29.16
C ILE A 170 -1.05 -5.74 -30.64
N ARG A 171 -1.09 -4.46 -31.02
CA ARG A 171 -1.30 -4.04 -32.42
C ARG A 171 -0.16 -4.47 -33.33
N ALA A 172 1.05 -4.51 -32.84
CA ALA A 172 2.24 -4.97 -33.55
C ALA A 172 2.39 -6.49 -33.58
N ASP A 173 1.50 -7.23 -32.90
CA ASP A 173 1.56 -8.69 -32.74
C ASP A 173 2.91 -9.17 -32.13
N THR A 174 3.46 -8.39 -31.20
CA THR A 174 4.75 -8.67 -30.56
C THR A 174 4.59 -9.44 -29.24
N ILE A 175 3.42 -9.35 -28.60
CA ILE A 175 3.08 -10.08 -27.37
C ILE A 175 1.75 -10.80 -27.48
N GLY A 176 1.61 -11.92 -26.74
CA GLY A 176 0.33 -12.63 -26.64
C GLY A 176 -0.66 -11.89 -25.75
N ALA A 177 -1.97 -12.03 -26.06
CA ALA A 177 -3.04 -11.34 -25.34
C ALA A 177 -3.07 -11.68 -23.83
N GLU A 178 -2.77 -12.92 -23.44
CA GLU A 178 -2.70 -13.34 -22.02
C GLU A 178 -1.61 -12.60 -21.28
N TYR A 179 -0.39 -12.54 -21.83
CA TYR A 179 0.72 -11.79 -21.25
C TYR A 179 0.42 -10.29 -21.14
N ALA A 180 -0.21 -9.72 -22.18
CA ALA A 180 -0.61 -8.32 -22.22
C ALA A 180 -1.58 -7.96 -21.07
N ILE A 181 -2.57 -8.83 -20.83
CA ILE A 181 -3.53 -8.68 -19.73
C ILE A 181 -2.82 -8.78 -18.38
N ASP A 182 -1.96 -9.78 -18.19
CA ASP A 182 -1.22 -9.99 -16.95
C ASP A 182 -0.35 -8.76 -16.58
N ILE A 183 0.39 -8.21 -17.56
CA ILE A 183 1.20 -7.00 -17.38
C ILE A 183 0.34 -5.79 -17.00
N LEU A 184 -0.78 -5.58 -17.69
CA LEU A 184 -1.69 -4.49 -17.41
C LEU A 184 -2.33 -4.62 -16.02
N MET A 185 -2.66 -5.85 -15.60
CA MET A 185 -3.22 -6.10 -14.27
C MET A 185 -2.19 -5.88 -13.16
N ILE A 186 -0.92 -6.28 -13.34
CA ILE A 186 0.15 -5.97 -12.37
C ILE A 186 0.30 -4.45 -12.22
N ALA A 187 0.36 -3.70 -13.32
CA ALA A 187 0.41 -2.23 -13.29
C ALA A 187 -0.82 -1.64 -12.58
N LYS A 188 -2.03 -2.19 -12.82
CA LYS A 188 -3.26 -1.73 -12.15
C LYS A 188 -3.24 -2.00 -10.64
N TYR A 189 -2.70 -3.12 -10.19
CA TYR A 189 -2.58 -3.37 -8.76
C TYR A 189 -1.55 -2.43 -8.10
N LEU A 190 -0.48 -2.08 -8.79
CA LEU A 190 0.50 -1.10 -8.27
C LEU A 190 -0.09 0.32 -8.20
N GLU A 191 -0.89 0.72 -9.17
CA GLU A 191 -1.63 1.99 -9.11
C GLU A 191 -2.61 1.99 -7.93
N ARG A 192 -3.38 0.91 -7.71
CA ARG A 192 -4.26 0.81 -6.54
C ARG A 192 -3.52 0.83 -5.20
N ILE A 193 -2.31 0.30 -5.15
CA ILE A 193 -1.44 0.43 -3.96
C ILE A 193 -1.10 1.91 -3.72
N GLY A 194 -0.82 2.67 -4.78
CA GLY A 194 -0.64 4.13 -4.72
C GLY A 194 -1.89 4.83 -4.18
N ASP A 195 -3.05 4.60 -4.80
CA ASP A 195 -4.35 5.14 -4.38
C ASP A 195 -4.61 4.94 -2.87
N HIS A 196 -4.40 3.71 -2.37
CA HIS A 196 -4.60 3.40 -0.95
C HIS A 196 -3.56 4.09 -0.06
N ALA A 197 -2.31 4.25 -0.52
CA ALA A 197 -1.28 4.99 0.22
C ALA A 197 -1.61 6.51 0.27
N GLU A 198 -2.20 7.07 -0.80
CA GLU A 198 -2.74 8.44 -0.80
C GLU A 198 -3.91 8.56 0.19
N ASN A 199 -4.87 7.63 0.19
CA ASN A 199 -5.96 7.61 1.16
C ASN A 199 -5.44 7.59 2.61
N ILE A 200 -4.40 6.82 2.90
CA ILE A 200 -3.74 6.83 4.22
C ILE A 200 -3.24 8.24 4.55
N SER A 201 -2.60 8.94 3.60
CA SER A 201 -2.10 10.30 3.81
C SER A 201 -3.22 11.32 4.10
N GLU A 202 -4.37 11.19 3.44
CA GLU A 202 -5.56 12.01 3.71
C GLU A 202 -6.10 11.80 5.14
N TRP A 203 -6.11 10.55 5.63
CA TRP A 203 -6.46 10.25 7.01
C TRP A 203 -5.44 10.80 8.00
N VAL A 204 -4.15 10.82 7.65
CA VAL A 204 -3.10 11.46 8.45
C VAL A 204 -3.36 12.96 8.55
N GLU A 205 -3.60 13.65 7.44
CA GLU A 205 -3.91 15.08 7.42
C GLU A 205 -5.14 15.38 8.27
N TYR A 206 -6.21 14.61 8.12
CA TYR A 206 -7.40 14.76 8.95
C TYR A 206 -7.10 14.56 10.44
N SER A 207 -6.27 13.59 10.81
CA SER A 207 -5.93 13.33 12.21
C SER A 207 -5.30 14.56 12.89
N ILE A 208 -4.48 15.28 12.14
CA ILE A 208 -3.70 16.43 12.61
C ILE A 208 -4.54 17.72 12.53
N THR A 209 -5.12 18.01 11.37
CA THR A 209 -5.80 19.29 11.10
C THR A 209 -7.27 19.31 11.55
N GLY A 210 -7.92 18.14 11.57
CA GLY A 210 -9.36 18.00 11.78
C GLY A 210 -10.20 18.40 10.57
N GLN A 211 -9.60 18.60 9.41
CA GLN A 211 -10.28 18.93 8.16
C GLN A 211 -10.08 17.80 7.16
N HIS A 212 -11.15 17.37 6.49
CA HIS A 212 -11.05 16.45 5.37
C HIS A 212 -10.56 17.19 4.13
N VAL A 213 -9.63 16.55 3.40
CA VAL A 213 -9.25 17.02 2.07
C VAL A 213 -10.50 17.02 1.17
N GLN A 214 -10.78 18.17 0.54
CA GLN A 214 -11.84 18.25 -0.46
C GLN A 214 -11.17 18.00 -1.82
N LYS A 215 -11.43 16.82 -2.40
CA LYS A 215 -11.08 16.50 -3.81
C LYS A 215 -12.00 17.22 -4.77
#